data_0ce8c0f74c64c4e2db0ad6c6327ea3e2
#
_entry.id   0ce8c0f74c64c4e2db0ad6c6327ea3e2
#
_cell.length_a   1.000
_cell.length_b   1.000
_cell.length_c   1.000
_cell.angle_alpha   90.00
_cell.angle_beta   90.00
_cell.angle_gamma   90.00
#
_symmetry.space_group_name_H-M   'P 1'
#
loop_
_entity.id
_entity.type
_entity.pdbx_description
1 polymer ?
#
loop_
_entity_poly.entity_id
_entity_poly.type
_entity_poly.pdbx_seq_one_letter_code
_entity_poly.pdbx_strand_id
1 'polypeptide(L)'
;IEREAGVKDPNIEGVFDSNKRSIGLAMSIYDPNMTDEEYFHSLRNVLDHEIIHALRELGLFTDAEYTTLVKAAQNTKYVAIKGGTGEKRAYTFHDRAIRLNPPREGMNEEQSQDLIDEEAVAEMFRAYADGRLKIAGKPKNLFDRIMKFFKALGQAHSDEGFDSAAAIFDNIKTED
;
A
#
# COMPACT_ATOMS: atom_id res chain seq x y z
N ILE A 1 8.82 13.45 8.66
CA ILE A 1 8.95 12.70 7.41
C ILE A 1 9.89 13.44 6.47
N GLU A 2 9.65 14.71 6.12
CA GLU A 2 10.53 15.51 5.24
C GLU A 2 11.98 15.56 5.74
N ARG A 3 12.21 15.54 7.06
CA ARG A 3 13.55 15.49 7.66
C ARG A 3 14.19 14.11 7.57
N GLU A 4 13.40 13.05 7.62
CA GLU A 4 13.90 11.67 7.63
C GLU A 4 14.16 11.16 6.21
N ALA A 5 13.32 11.52 5.26
CA ALA A 5 13.52 11.16 3.85
C ALA A 5 14.51 12.06 3.11
N GLY A 6 14.94 13.19 3.71
CA GLY A 6 15.84 14.16 3.08
C GLY A 6 15.21 14.88 1.86
N VAL A 7 13.92 14.71 1.63
CA VAL A 7 13.17 15.25 0.50
C VAL A 7 12.12 16.22 1.02
N LYS A 8 12.11 17.44 0.49
CA LYS A 8 11.04 18.41 0.70
C LYS A 8 10.02 18.27 -0.43
N ASP A 9 9.20 17.25 -0.36
CA ASP A 9 8.08 17.09 -1.27
C ASP A 9 6.77 17.22 -0.47
N PRO A 10 5.97 18.26 -0.72
CA PRO A 10 4.70 18.47 -0.01
C PRO A 10 3.63 17.42 -0.34
N ASN A 11 3.88 16.55 -1.32
CA ASN A 11 2.95 15.49 -1.72
C ASN A 11 3.26 14.14 -1.04
N ILE A 12 4.33 14.05 -0.23
CA ILE A 12 4.62 12.82 0.52
C ILE A 12 3.68 12.74 1.71
N GLU A 13 2.74 11.80 1.66
CA GLU A 13 1.76 11.51 2.71
C GLU A 13 2.27 10.43 3.68
N GLY A 14 3.11 9.50 3.19
CA GLY A 14 3.72 8.43 3.97
C GLY A 14 5.04 8.00 3.39
N VAL A 15 5.82 7.23 4.14
CA VAL A 15 7.06 6.60 3.69
C VAL A 15 7.36 5.36 4.53
N PHE A 16 7.79 4.28 3.88
CA PHE A 16 8.42 3.16 4.54
C PHE A 16 9.95 3.37 4.56
N ASP A 17 10.55 3.38 5.74
CA ASP A 17 12.00 3.43 5.93
C ASP A 17 12.53 2.01 6.16
N SER A 18 13.14 1.41 5.14
CA SER A 18 13.67 0.04 5.17
C SER A 18 14.81 -0.13 6.18
N ASN A 19 15.60 0.91 6.42
CA ASN A 19 16.72 0.85 7.38
C ASN A 19 16.20 0.79 8.82
N LYS A 20 15.17 1.55 9.13
CA LYS A 20 14.54 1.58 10.45
C LYS A 20 13.40 0.56 10.60
N ARG A 21 12.96 -0.05 9.51
CA ARG A 21 11.76 -0.91 9.44
C ARG A 21 10.54 -0.23 10.05
N SER A 22 10.32 1.03 9.68
CA SER A 22 9.25 1.87 10.21
C SER A 22 8.47 2.55 9.10
N ILE A 23 7.18 2.78 9.35
CA ILE A 23 6.32 3.57 8.48
C ILE A 23 6.13 4.94 9.12
N GLY A 24 6.48 5.99 8.39
CA GLY A 24 6.23 7.38 8.77
C GLY A 24 5.01 7.91 8.04
N LEU A 25 4.14 8.65 8.73
CA LEU A 25 2.98 9.32 8.15
C LEU A 25 3.12 10.83 8.29
N ALA A 26 2.76 11.57 7.24
CA ALA A 26 2.91 13.02 7.25
C ALA A 26 1.78 13.70 8.02
N MET A 27 2.14 14.65 8.88
CA MET A 27 1.15 15.50 9.56
C MET A 27 0.42 16.45 8.61
N SER A 28 0.94 16.62 7.39
CA SER A 28 0.30 17.40 6.31
C SER A 28 -1.03 16.79 5.83
N ILE A 29 -1.34 15.55 6.19
CA ILE A 29 -2.65 14.92 5.96
C ILE A 29 -3.75 15.64 6.74
N TYR A 30 -3.39 16.28 7.86
CA TYR A 30 -4.37 16.98 8.69
C TYR A 30 -4.82 18.28 8.05
N ASP A 31 -6.13 18.40 7.80
CA ASP A 31 -6.80 19.65 7.46
C ASP A 31 -7.69 20.06 8.67
N PRO A 32 -7.58 21.29 9.20
CA PRO A 32 -8.41 21.77 10.31
C PRO A 32 -9.93 21.68 10.08
N ASN A 33 -10.36 21.54 8.82
CA ASN A 33 -11.77 21.35 8.47
C ASN A 33 -12.22 19.89 8.44
N MET A 34 -11.29 18.94 8.58
CA MET A 34 -11.62 17.50 8.68
C MET A 34 -12.20 17.18 10.06
N THR A 35 -13.14 16.25 10.07
CA THR A 35 -13.53 15.55 11.29
C THR A 35 -12.44 14.55 11.70
N ASP A 36 -12.43 14.14 12.97
CA ASP A 36 -11.51 13.09 13.43
C ASP A 36 -11.67 11.81 12.63
N GLU A 37 -12.90 11.44 12.24
CA GLU A 37 -13.18 10.25 11.43
C GLU A 37 -12.54 10.35 10.04
N GLU A 38 -12.66 11.50 9.36
CA GLU A 38 -12.02 11.75 8.06
C GLU A 38 -10.50 11.74 8.17
N TYR A 39 -9.95 12.28 9.25
CA TYR A 39 -8.51 12.27 9.51
C TYR A 39 -7.98 10.83 9.71
N PHE A 40 -8.63 10.05 10.57
CA PHE A 40 -8.24 8.65 10.78
C PHE A 40 -8.41 7.79 9.52
N HIS A 41 -9.46 8.05 8.73
CA HIS A 41 -9.64 7.38 7.45
C HIS A 41 -8.49 7.70 6.47
N SER A 42 -8.07 8.97 6.41
CA SER A 42 -6.93 9.38 5.57
C SER A 42 -5.62 8.76 6.02
N LEU A 43 -5.34 8.73 7.33
CA LEU A 43 -4.16 8.05 7.88
C LEU A 43 -4.15 6.55 7.54
N ARG A 44 -5.30 5.90 7.69
CA ARG A 44 -5.43 4.48 7.35
C ARG A 44 -5.17 4.21 5.87
N ASN A 45 -5.70 5.05 4.99
CA ASN A 45 -5.48 4.92 3.55
C ASN A 45 -4.00 5.02 3.16
N VAL A 46 -3.24 5.91 3.82
CA VAL A 46 -1.80 6.01 3.61
C VAL A 46 -1.09 4.79 4.17
N LEU A 47 -1.45 4.36 5.39
CA LEU A 47 -0.88 3.17 6.01
C LEU A 47 -1.10 1.92 5.14
N ASP A 48 -2.31 1.73 4.61
CA ASP A 48 -2.64 0.59 3.74
C ASP A 48 -1.76 0.59 2.47
N HIS A 49 -1.35 1.75 1.96
CA HIS A 49 -0.40 1.85 0.86
C HIS A 49 1.01 1.41 1.29
N GLU A 50 1.54 2.01 2.35
CA GLU A 50 2.90 1.76 2.84
C GLU A 50 3.13 0.33 3.33
N ILE A 51 2.07 -0.35 3.75
CA ILE A 51 2.12 -1.76 4.17
C ILE A 51 2.65 -2.67 3.06
N ILE A 52 2.28 -2.44 1.80
CA ILE A 52 2.74 -3.28 0.68
C ILE A 52 4.26 -3.14 0.50
N HIS A 53 4.80 -1.93 0.58
CA HIS A 53 6.23 -1.68 0.53
C HIS A 53 6.97 -2.41 1.66
N ALA A 54 6.45 -2.29 2.88
CA ALA A 54 7.02 -2.97 4.04
C ALA A 54 6.99 -4.50 3.89
N LEU A 55 5.88 -5.08 3.45
CA LEU A 55 5.75 -6.53 3.28
C LEU A 55 6.68 -7.07 2.20
N ARG A 56 6.89 -6.30 1.11
CA ARG A 56 7.81 -6.66 0.05
C ARG A 56 9.25 -6.64 0.52
N GLU A 57 9.68 -5.55 1.15
CA GLU A 57 11.03 -5.38 1.69
C GLU A 57 11.37 -6.46 2.74
N LEU A 58 10.40 -6.85 3.55
CA LEU A 58 10.54 -7.93 4.54
C LEU A 58 10.51 -9.34 3.93
N GLY A 59 10.32 -9.48 2.62
CA GLY A 59 10.29 -10.76 1.93
C GLY A 59 9.07 -11.63 2.32
N LEU A 60 7.94 -11.01 2.67
CA LEU A 60 6.72 -11.71 3.09
C LEU A 60 5.81 -12.12 1.93
N PHE A 61 6.20 -11.83 0.70
CA PHE A 61 5.61 -12.38 -0.52
C PHE A 61 6.56 -13.39 -1.13
N THR A 62 6.03 -14.53 -1.57
CA THR A 62 6.75 -15.36 -2.53
C THR A 62 6.75 -14.69 -3.91
N ASP A 63 7.71 -15.03 -4.78
CA ASP A 63 7.79 -14.49 -6.15
C ASP A 63 6.51 -14.75 -6.93
N ALA A 64 5.90 -15.94 -6.74
CA ALA A 64 4.66 -16.32 -7.40
C ALA A 64 3.46 -15.48 -6.93
N GLU A 65 3.38 -15.17 -5.63
CA GLU A 65 2.35 -14.32 -5.06
C GLU A 65 2.50 -12.89 -5.55
N TYR A 66 3.72 -12.34 -5.47
CA TYR A 66 3.98 -10.99 -5.94
C TYR A 66 3.70 -10.83 -7.45
N THR A 67 4.16 -11.77 -8.28
CA THR A 67 3.83 -11.81 -9.71
C THR A 67 2.31 -11.86 -9.95
N THR A 68 1.57 -12.56 -9.11
CA THR A 68 0.10 -12.62 -9.20
C THR A 68 -0.53 -11.24 -8.92
N LEU A 69 -0.03 -10.50 -7.93
CA LEU A 69 -0.49 -9.16 -7.59
C LEU A 69 -0.15 -8.14 -8.69
N VAL A 70 1.08 -8.18 -9.21
CA VAL A 70 1.52 -7.32 -10.32
C VAL A 70 0.62 -7.53 -11.55
N LYS A 71 0.39 -8.78 -11.96
CA LYS A 71 -0.53 -9.10 -13.07
C LYS A 71 -1.94 -8.61 -12.82
N ALA A 72 -2.42 -8.69 -11.58
CA ALA A 72 -3.73 -8.15 -11.23
C ALA A 72 -3.75 -6.63 -11.36
N ALA A 73 -2.72 -5.90 -10.90
CA ALA A 73 -2.63 -4.46 -11.01
C ALA A 73 -2.54 -3.97 -12.48
N GLN A 74 -1.87 -4.73 -13.34
CA GLN A 74 -1.78 -4.48 -14.79
C GLN A 74 -3.13 -4.67 -15.51
N ASN A 75 -4.02 -5.51 -15.00
CA ASN A 75 -5.28 -5.86 -15.67
C ASN A 75 -6.53 -5.30 -14.99
N THR A 76 -6.45 -4.89 -13.72
CA THR A 76 -7.59 -4.37 -12.97
C THR A 76 -7.77 -2.88 -13.26
N LYS A 77 -8.92 -2.54 -13.82
CA LYS A 77 -9.28 -1.15 -14.13
C LYS A 77 -9.99 -0.51 -12.95
N TYR A 78 -9.65 0.72 -12.68
CA TYR A 78 -10.42 1.60 -11.83
C TYR A 78 -10.87 2.82 -12.63
N VAL A 79 -11.96 3.45 -12.18
CA VAL A 79 -12.52 4.63 -12.85
C VAL A 79 -12.17 5.87 -12.03
N ALA A 80 -11.35 6.75 -12.61
CA ALA A 80 -11.11 8.06 -12.05
C ALA A 80 -12.06 9.09 -12.68
N ILE A 81 -12.57 9.99 -11.85
CA ILE A 81 -13.35 11.15 -12.30
C ILE A 81 -12.37 12.32 -12.41
N LYS A 82 -12.25 12.89 -13.59
CA LYS A 82 -11.41 14.07 -13.80
C LYS A 82 -12.04 15.28 -13.11
N GLY A 83 -11.32 15.86 -12.15
CA GLY A 83 -11.76 17.06 -11.45
C GLY A 83 -12.13 18.18 -12.43
N GLY A 84 -13.23 18.86 -12.17
CA GLY A 84 -13.73 20.01 -12.94
C GLY A 84 -14.50 19.68 -14.22
N THR A 85 -14.35 18.51 -14.84
CA THR A 85 -15.07 18.15 -16.08
C THR A 85 -16.06 17.01 -15.89
N GLY A 86 -16.00 16.27 -14.78
CA GLY A 86 -16.83 15.07 -14.57
C GLY A 86 -16.50 13.90 -15.51
N GLU A 87 -15.49 14.02 -16.38
CA GLU A 87 -15.10 13.01 -17.33
C GLU A 87 -14.58 11.76 -16.59
N LYS A 88 -15.19 10.61 -16.89
CA LYS A 88 -14.76 9.32 -16.35
C LYS A 88 -13.72 8.70 -17.27
N ARG A 89 -12.55 8.39 -16.73
CA ARG A 89 -11.53 7.62 -17.44
C ARG A 89 -11.20 6.35 -16.69
N ALA A 90 -11.16 5.24 -17.42
CA ALA A 90 -10.71 3.96 -16.88
C ALA A 90 -9.21 3.80 -17.14
N TYR A 91 -8.48 3.53 -16.05
CA TYR A 91 -7.04 3.22 -16.08
C TYR A 91 -6.84 1.88 -15.38
N THR A 92 -5.74 1.20 -15.70
CA THR A 92 -5.24 0.16 -14.79
C THR A 92 -4.48 0.82 -13.63
N PHE A 93 -4.27 0.07 -12.54
CA PHE A 93 -3.42 0.57 -11.46
C PHE A 93 -1.98 0.78 -11.95
N HIS A 94 -1.52 -0.07 -12.86
CA HIS A 94 -0.21 0.05 -13.48
C HIS A 94 -0.09 1.32 -14.35
N ASP A 95 -1.10 1.65 -15.21
CA ASP A 95 -1.10 2.90 -15.99
C ASP A 95 -1.04 4.13 -15.08
N ARG A 96 -1.70 4.06 -13.92
CA ARG A 96 -1.65 5.14 -12.92
C ARG A 96 -0.26 5.26 -12.32
N ALA A 97 0.35 4.13 -11.92
CA ALA A 97 1.68 4.12 -11.34
C ALA A 97 2.73 4.70 -12.29
N ILE A 98 2.71 4.33 -13.57
CA ILE A 98 3.58 4.93 -14.61
C ILE A 98 3.44 6.45 -14.64
N ARG A 99 2.23 6.95 -14.59
CA ARG A 99 1.98 8.39 -14.70
C ARG A 99 2.42 9.17 -13.46
N LEU A 100 2.32 8.58 -12.28
CA LEU A 100 2.64 9.25 -11.01
C LEU A 100 4.11 9.09 -10.61
N ASN A 101 4.79 8.05 -11.14
CA ASN A 101 6.16 7.72 -10.81
C ASN A 101 7.04 7.76 -12.08
N PRO A 102 7.34 8.95 -12.61
CA PRO A 102 8.24 9.05 -13.75
C PRO A 102 9.63 8.49 -13.38
N PRO A 103 10.40 7.99 -14.35
CA PRO A 103 11.76 7.49 -14.10
C PRO A 103 12.59 8.51 -13.35
N ARG A 104 13.26 8.08 -12.28
CA ARG A 104 14.13 8.93 -11.47
C ARG A 104 15.55 8.91 -12.03
N GLU A 105 16.26 10.02 -11.89
CA GLU A 105 17.65 10.10 -12.29
C GLU A 105 18.49 9.01 -11.59
N GLY A 106 19.30 8.27 -12.36
CA GLY A 106 20.14 7.18 -11.87
C GLY A 106 19.46 5.81 -11.77
N MET A 107 18.16 5.69 -12.01
CA MET A 107 17.49 4.40 -12.11
C MET A 107 17.68 3.78 -13.49
N ASN A 108 17.97 2.48 -13.54
CA ASN A 108 17.90 1.71 -14.78
C ASN A 108 16.45 1.29 -15.08
N GLU A 109 16.21 0.70 -16.25
CA GLU A 109 14.87 0.30 -16.70
C GLU A 109 14.24 -0.74 -15.78
N GLU A 110 15.01 -1.71 -15.28
CA GLU A 110 14.53 -2.77 -14.37
C GLU A 110 14.09 -2.16 -13.02
N GLN A 111 14.89 -1.28 -12.45
CA GLN A 111 14.57 -0.58 -11.20
C GLN A 111 13.34 0.31 -11.35
N SER A 112 13.20 0.98 -12.49
CA SER A 112 12.03 1.81 -12.79
C SER A 112 10.76 0.97 -12.92
N GLN A 113 10.85 -0.19 -13.60
CA GLN A 113 9.72 -1.11 -13.74
C GLN A 113 9.31 -1.70 -12.39
N ASP A 114 10.29 -2.07 -11.57
CA ASP A 114 10.08 -2.64 -10.26
C ASP A 114 9.36 -1.65 -9.32
N LEU A 115 9.75 -0.38 -9.35
CA LEU A 115 9.06 0.70 -8.64
C LEU A 115 7.61 0.86 -9.12
N ILE A 116 7.39 0.87 -10.43
CA ILE A 116 6.05 1.02 -11.00
C ILE A 116 5.14 -0.15 -10.60
N ASP A 117 5.65 -1.37 -10.64
CA ASP A 117 4.90 -2.57 -10.26
C ASP A 117 4.53 -2.54 -8.78
N GLU A 118 5.45 -2.10 -7.92
CA GLU A 118 5.23 -1.98 -6.48
C GLU A 118 4.18 -0.93 -6.14
N GLU A 119 4.30 0.25 -6.71
CA GLU A 119 3.34 1.33 -6.56
C GLU A 119 1.94 0.93 -7.05
N ALA A 120 1.87 0.19 -8.17
CA ALA A 120 0.60 -0.30 -8.70
C ALA A 120 -0.08 -1.30 -7.76
N VAL A 121 0.68 -2.20 -7.14
CA VAL A 121 0.15 -3.16 -6.15
C VAL A 121 -0.27 -2.44 -4.88
N ALA A 122 0.51 -1.47 -4.38
CA ALA A 122 0.20 -0.67 -3.19
C ALA A 122 -1.10 0.13 -3.38
N GLU A 123 -1.26 0.82 -4.51
CA GLU A 123 -2.50 1.53 -4.85
C GLU A 123 -3.70 0.59 -4.99
N MET A 124 -3.52 -0.59 -5.57
CA MET A 124 -4.58 -1.59 -5.71
C MET A 124 -5.00 -2.13 -4.34
N PHE A 125 -4.06 -2.41 -3.45
CA PHE A 125 -4.34 -2.84 -2.08
C PHE A 125 -5.09 -1.76 -1.29
N ARG A 126 -4.62 -0.52 -1.33
CA ARG A 126 -5.29 0.63 -0.70
C ARG A 126 -6.74 0.75 -1.15
N ALA A 127 -6.99 0.66 -2.46
CA ALA A 127 -8.36 0.74 -2.99
C ALA A 127 -9.22 -0.46 -2.57
N TYR A 128 -8.62 -1.64 -2.40
CA TYR A 128 -9.30 -2.83 -1.90
C TYR A 128 -9.62 -2.73 -0.41
N ALA A 129 -8.67 -2.34 0.41
CA ALA A 129 -8.81 -2.18 1.86
C ALA A 129 -9.87 -1.13 2.21
N ASP A 130 -9.96 -0.05 1.41
CA ASP A 130 -10.94 1.02 1.51
C ASP A 130 -12.34 0.63 0.94
N GLY A 131 -12.51 -0.57 0.42
CA GLY A 131 -13.78 -1.05 -0.14
C GLY A 131 -14.17 -0.45 -1.49
N ARG A 132 -13.32 0.40 -2.08
CA ARG A 132 -13.54 1.03 -3.39
C ARG A 132 -13.29 0.10 -4.56
N LEU A 133 -12.56 -0.99 -4.35
CA LEU A 133 -12.20 -1.98 -5.36
C LEU A 133 -12.78 -3.35 -5.01
N LYS A 134 -13.45 -3.98 -5.97
CA LYS A 134 -13.89 -5.38 -5.88
C LYS A 134 -13.04 -6.22 -6.83
N ILE A 135 -12.30 -7.16 -6.28
CA ILE A 135 -11.50 -8.15 -7.00
C ILE A 135 -11.90 -9.55 -6.58
N ALA A 136 -11.45 -10.55 -7.33
CA ALA A 136 -11.76 -11.96 -7.07
C ALA A 136 -10.51 -12.84 -7.26
N GLY A 137 -10.63 -14.12 -6.88
CA GLY A 137 -9.59 -15.12 -7.09
C GLY A 137 -8.35 -14.94 -6.23
N LYS A 138 -7.19 -15.37 -6.73
CA LYS A 138 -5.92 -15.34 -5.99
C LYS A 138 -5.54 -13.96 -5.45
N PRO A 139 -5.63 -12.85 -6.21
CA PRO A 139 -5.30 -11.52 -5.67
C PRO A 139 -6.16 -11.15 -4.47
N LYS A 140 -7.47 -11.44 -4.50
CA LYS A 140 -8.36 -11.22 -3.36
C LYS A 140 -7.90 -12.00 -2.13
N ASN A 141 -7.60 -13.28 -2.30
CA ASN A 141 -7.20 -14.14 -1.19
C ASN A 141 -5.90 -13.64 -0.53
N LEU A 142 -4.94 -13.15 -1.35
CA LEU A 142 -3.70 -12.55 -0.85
C LEU A 142 -3.98 -11.27 -0.05
N PHE A 143 -4.83 -10.40 -0.56
CA PHE A 143 -5.21 -9.17 0.13
C PHE A 143 -6.01 -9.45 1.43
N ASP A 144 -6.93 -10.42 1.40
CA ASP A 144 -7.65 -10.87 2.61
C ASP A 144 -6.69 -11.39 3.67
N ARG A 145 -5.64 -12.13 3.29
CA ARG A 145 -4.61 -12.63 4.20
C ARG A 145 -3.86 -11.46 4.85
N ILE A 146 -3.46 -10.46 4.07
CA ILE A 146 -2.81 -9.25 4.60
C ILE A 146 -3.74 -8.53 5.59
N MET A 147 -4.99 -8.31 5.22
CA MET A 147 -5.98 -7.64 6.08
C MET A 147 -6.20 -8.39 7.40
N LYS A 148 -6.32 -9.72 7.35
CA LYS A 148 -6.45 -10.57 8.54
C LYS A 148 -5.23 -10.49 9.44
N PHE A 149 -4.03 -10.52 8.85
CA PHE A 149 -2.78 -10.39 9.57
C PHE A 149 -2.72 -9.08 10.38
N PHE A 150 -2.96 -7.93 9.73
CA PHE A 150 -2.92 -6.65 10.43
C PHE A 150 -4.04 -6.49 11.46
N LYS A 151 -5.22 -7.06 11.20
CA LYS A 151 -6.29 -7.09 12.19
C LYS A 151 -5.89 -7.89 13.43
N ALA A 152 -5.29 -9.06 13.24
CA ALA A 152 -4.83 -9.92 14.33
C ALA A 152 -3.67 -9.25 15.09
N LEU A 153 -2.73 -8.60 14.40
CA LEU A 153 -1.65 -7.84 15.03
C LEU A 153 -2.19 -6.68 15.87
N GLY A 154 -3.18 -5.94 15.39
CA GLY A 154 -3.84 -4.88 16.15
C GLY A 154 -4.57 -5.40 17.39
N GLN A 155 -5.23 -6.55 17.31
CA GLN A 155 -5.88 -7.19 18.45
C GLN A 155 -4.85 -7.69 19.48
N ALA A 156 -3.77 -8.34 19.04
CA ALA A 156 -2.70 -8.79 19.92
C ALA A 156 -2.03 -7.64 20.66
N HIS A 157 -1.87 -6.49 20.03
CA HIS A 157 -1.30 -5.31 20.67
C HIS A 157 -2.24 -4.69 21.71
N SER A 158 -3.55 -4.79 21.51
CA SER A 158 -4.53 -4.25 22.47
C SER A 158 -4.73 -5.14 23.71
N ASP A 159 -4.57 -6.46 23.57
CA ASP A 159 -5.00 -7.42 24.59
C ASP A 159 -3.86 -8.17 25.30
N GLU A 160 -2.75 -8.54 24.64
CA GLU A 160 -1.76 -9.50 25.20
C GLU A 160 -0.29 -9.21 24.89
N GLY A 161 0.04 -8.15 24.12
CA GLY A 161 1.44 -7.80 23.83
C GLY A 161 2.12 -8.63 22.73
N PHE A 162 3.46 -8.55 22.67
CA PHE A 162 4.29 -9.04 21.55
C PHE A 162 4.34 -10.56 21.35
N ASP A 163 4.06 -11.37 22.38
CA ASP A 163 4.11 -12.83 22.28
C ASP A 163 3.04 -13.38 21.33
N SER A 164 1.87 -12.71 21.27
CA SER A 164 0.81 -13.07 20.34
C SER A 164 1.13 -12.69 18.89
N ALA A 165 1.92 -11.65 18.67
CA ALA A 165 2.35 -11.26 17.32
C ALA A 165 3.29 -12.29 16.70
N ALA A 166 4.22 -12.86 17.45
CA ALA A 166 5.11 -13.93 16.99
C ALA A 166 4.34 -15.18 16.55
N ALA A 167 3.34 -15.61 17.33
CA ALA A 167 2.48 -16.74 16.98
C ALA A 167 1.67 -16.50 15.71
N ILE A 168 1.26 -15.25 15.43
CA ILE A 168 0.56 -14.87 14.21
C ILE A 168 1.49 -14.95 12.99
N PHE A 169 2.74 -14.52 13.12
CA PHE A 169 3.76 -14.65 12.06
C PHE A 169 4.06 -16.10 11.71
N ASP A 170 4.13 -16.99 12.69
CA ASP A 170 4.38 -18.41 12.47
C ASP A 170 3.20 -19.09 11.76
N ASN A 171 1.97 -18.72 12.09
CA ASN A 171 0.77 -19.27 11.43
C ASN A 171 0.65 -18.85 9.95
N ILE A 172 1.16 -17.69 9.55
CA ILE A 172 1.15 -17.25 8.15
C ILE A 172 2.11 -18.07 7.28
N LYS A 173 3.22 -18.54 7.87
CA LYS A 173 4.21 -19.38 7.17
C LYS A 173 3.78 -20.83 6.99
N THR A 174 2.80 -21.31 7.76
CA THR A 174 2.41 -22.72 7.82
C THR A 174 1.08 -23.04 7.12
N GLU A 175 0.34 -22.04 6.63
CA GLU A 175 -0.85 -22.26 5.80
C GLU A 175 -0.45 -22.35 4.30
N ASP A 176 0.19 -23.47 3.93
CA ASP A 176 0.32 -23.98 2.56
C ASP A 176 -0.87 -24.89 2.19
#